data_08fcdb3a0fe03ee3cd0583f08539c538
#
_entry.id   08fcdb3a0fe03ee3cd0583f08539c538
#
_cell.length_a   1.000
_cell.length_b   1.000
_cell.length_c   1.000
_cell.angle_alpha   90.00
_cell.angle_beta   90.00
_cell.angle_gamma   90.00
#
_symmetry.space_group_name_H-M   'P 1'
#
loop_
_entity.id
_entity.type
_entity.pdbx_description
1 polymer ?
#
loop_
_entity_poly.entity_id
_entity_poly.type
_entity_poly.pdbx_seq_one_letter_code
_entity_poly.pdbx_strand_id
1 'polypeptide(L)'
;MYMKKILTAALAMLVFLSLGAQEIRYFSAAELNVIGKAIPTAKDFTRIDTAAYKFNDKVIEEYACHSTGLAVLFATDSPIIKARWQTSQKNAEENFTAIAQKGLDLYIKKDGEWVFAGVGRPNMSKGPAYDQHEGTIVKSMAPGRKECLLYLPLFDSLDSLFIGVEEGSYVEPIENPFKYRIVVKGSSVTHGLAASRPGMSYAARFGRDNGFYTFNLGFSGKSKLQKEFAQYLADIEDVDAFIFDAFSNPSAEIIHEDFDTFVDIIRAAQPDVPLIFMQTERRESRNFDTWREDFEAKKQAAAEEEIRERMKTDKHIYFLPSDDFLGDEHIATSDGSHPTDLGFTYMLESISPKILKIFRKYGIR
;
A
#
# COMPACT_ATOMS: atom_id res chain seq x y z
N MET A 1 -55.49 -31.95 34.12
CA MET A 1 -54.29 -32.57 33.50
C MET A 1 -53.64 -31.72 32.37
N TYR A 2 -54.25 -30.62 31.98
CA TYR A 2 -53.75 -29.68 30.92
C TYR A 2 -52.85 -28.56 31.41
N MET A 3 -52.91 -28.11 32.66
CA MET A 3 -52.11 -27.04 33.19
C MET A 3 -50.67 -27.40 33.52
N LYS A 4 -50.33 -28.65 33.76
CA LYS A 4 -48.94 -29.09 34.02
C LYS A 4 -48.07 -29.24 32.77
N LYS A 5 -48.67 -29.34 31.58
CA LYS A 5 -47.90 -29.43 30.31
C LYS A 5 -47.51 -28.09 29.73
N ILE A 6 -48.14 -26.98 30.13
CA ILE A 6 -47.81 -25.63 29.68
C ILE A 6 -46.64 -25.08 30.45
N LEU A 7 -46.45 -25.42 31.73
CA LEU A 7 -45.31 -24.95 32.52
C LEU A 7 -43.98 -25.57 32.11
N THR A 8 -43.98 -26.80 31.57
CA THR A 8 -42.74 -27.48 31.13
C THR A 8 -42.26 -26.97 29.78
N ALA A 9 -43.15 -26.51 28.92
CA ALA A 9 -42.77 -25.92 27.61
C ALA A 9 -42.24 -24.49 27.76
N ALA A 10 -42.71 -23.73 28.77
CA ALA A 10 -42.18 -22.36 29.05
C ALA A 10 -40.77 -22.37 29.67
N LEU A 11 -40.41 -23.43 30.44
CA LEU A 11 -39.10 -23.53 31.06
C LEU A 11 -38.03 -24.03 30.09
N ALA A 12 -38.38 -24.74 28.99
CA ALA A 12 -37.45 -25.15 27.94
C ALA A 12 -37.14 -24.05 26.95
N MET A 13 -37.90 -22.94 26.90
CA MET A 13 -37.68 -21.82 25.99
C MET A 13 -36.87 -20.66 26.62
N LEU A 14 -36.56 -20.75 27.92
CA LEU A 14 -35.81 -19.74 28.66
C LEU A 14 -34.30 -20.04 28.79
N VAL A 15 -33.82 -21.15 28.21
CA VAL A 15 -32.40 -21.55 28.28
C VAL A 15 -31.58 -21.10 27.04
N PHE A 16 -32.20 -20.42 26.05
CA PHE A 16 -31.53 -20.07 24.79
C PHE A 16 -31.34 -18.57 24.54
N LEU A 17 -31.36 -17.73 25.55
CA LEU A 17 -31.11 -16.28 25.39
C LEU A 17 -30.13 -15.71 26.41
N SER A 18 -29.07 -16.40 26.74
CA SER A 18 -27.83 -15.71 27.11
C SER A 18 -26.92 -15.73 25.89
N LEU A 19 -27.24 -14.92 24.91
CA LEU A 19 -26.23 -14.34 24.03
C LEU A 19 -25.39 -13.41 24.90
N GLY A 20 -24.50 -14.00 25.71
CA GLY A 20 -23.46 -13.25 26.38
C GLY A 20 -22.74 -12.43 25.32
N ALA A 21 -22.53 -11.14 25.55
CA ALA A 21 -21.70 -10.34 24.70
C ALA A 21 -20.37 -11.10 24.57
N GLN A 22 -20.02 -11.45 23.35
CA GLN A 22 -18.80 -12.20 23.04
C GLN A 22 -17.62 -11.38 23.58
N GLU A 23 -16.94 -11.85 24.63
CA GLU A 23 -15.78 -11.16 25.20
C GLU A 23 -14.67 -11.12 24.16
N ILE A 24 -14.07 -9.93 24.00
CA ILE A 24 -13.00 -9.69 23.00
C ILE A 24 -11.71 -9.40 23.74
N ARG A 25 -10.69 -10.19 23.46
CA ARG A 25 -9.33 -9.96 23.89
C ARG A 25 -8.53 -9.26 22.81
N TYR A 26 -7.74 -8.27 23.17
CA TYR A 26 -6.91 -7.48 22.28
C TYR A 26 -5.43 -7.80 22.43
N PHE A 27 -4.74 -7.95 21.30
CA PHE A 27 -3.31 -8.22 21.19
C PHE A 27 -2.63 -7.07 20.45
N SER A 28 -1.45 -6.64 20.92
CA SER A 28 -0.67 -5.61 20.24
C SER A 28 -0.17 -6.11 18.89
N ALA A 29 -0.47 -5.38 17.81
CA ALA A 29 0.04 -5.72 16.49
C ALA A 29 1.55 -5.45 16.35
N ALA A 30 2.15 -4.66 17.23
CA ALA A 30 3.60 -4.44 17.28
C ALA A 30 4.37 -5.71 17.71
N GLU A 31 3.72 -6.65 18.39
CA GLU A 31 4.28 -7.95 18.79
C GLU A 31 4.13 -9.02 17.68
N LEU A 32 3.47 -8.67 16.57
CA LEU A 32 3.27 -9.55 15.42
C LEU A 32 4.28 -9.23 14.30
N ASN A 33 4.19 -9.91 13.18
CA ASN A 33 5.09 -9.67 12.06
C ASN A 33 4.62 -8.48 11.21
N VAL A 34 5.21 -7.30 11.45
CA VAL A 34 4.97 -6.09 10.64
C VAL A 34 5.92 -6.09 9.45
N ILE A 35 5.38 -6.18 8.25
CA ILE A 35 6.11 -6.22 6.99
C ILE A 35 5.96 -4.93 6.19
N GLY A 36 6.80 -4.73 5.14
CA GLY A 36 6.72 -3.59 4.22
C GLY A 36 7.73 -2.47 4.50
N LYS A 37 8.59 -2.61 5.51
CA LYS A 37 9.71 -1.69 5.76
C LYS A 37 10.92 -2.09 4.93
N ALA A 38 11.39 -1.19 4.07
CA ALA A 38 12.58 -1.43 3.26
C ALA A 38 13.86 -1.43 4.13
N ILE A 39 13.94 -0.50 5.08
CA ILE A 39 14.97 -0.43 6.13
C ILE A 39 14.24 -0.46 7.48
N PRO A 40 14.73 -1.19 8.48
CA PRO A 40 14.13 -1.21 9.82
C PRO A 40 14.04 0.19 10.43
N THR A 41 12.95 0.45 11.17
CA THR A 41 12.70 1.73 11.84
C THR A 41 12.46 1.51 13.33
N ALA A 42 12.74 2.51 14.16
CA ALA A 42 12.50 2.45 15.60
C ALA A 42 11.00 2.43 15.97
N LYS A 43 10.12 2.97 15.11
CA LYS A 43 8.66 2.95 15.30
C LYS A 43 8.03 1.82 14.50
N ASP A 44 7.11 1.08 15.12
CA ASP A 44 6.54 -0.16 14.55
C ASP A 44 5.82 0.07 13.22
N PHE A 45 5.10 1.18 13.05
CA PHE A 45 4.23 1.42 11.91
C PHE A 45 4.68 2.59 11.01
N THR A 46 5.97 2.95 11.04
CA THR A 46 6.57 4.02 10.24
C THR A 46 7.43 3.43 9.13
N ARG A 47 7.31 3.93 7.89
CA ARG A 47 8.05 3.43 6.71
C ARG A 47 9.53 3.78 6.73
N ILE A 48 9.86 5.02 7.08
CA ILE A 48 11.23 5.56 7.08
C ILE A 48 11.49 6.25 8.40
N ASP A 49 12.65 5.98 8.99
CA ASP A 49 13.11 6.68 10.19
C ASP A 49 13.68 8.06 9.81
N THR A 50 12.91 9.11 10.06
CA THR A 50 13.31 10.50 9.78
C THR A 50 14.36 11.03 10.75
N ALA A 51 14.72 10.29 11.80
CA ALA A 51 15.88 10.61 12.61
C ALA A 51 17.19 10.19 11.92
N ALA A 52 17.18 9.06 11.23
CA ALA A 52 18.30 8.55 10.45
C ALA A 52 18.40 9.18 9.07
N TYR A 53 17.26 9.36 8.39
CA TYR A 53 17.19 9.94 7.04
C TYR A 53 16.48 11.28 7.05
N LYS A 54 17.23 12.36 6.84
CA LYS A 54 16.70 13.73 6.80
C LYS A 54 16.30 14.11 5.38
N PHE A 55 15.06 14.56 5.27
CA PHE A 55 14.54 15.18 4.05
C PHE A 55 14.36 16.68 4.33
N ASN A 56 14.89 17.54 3.49
CA ASN A 56 14.80 19.00 3.69
C ASN A 56 13.39 19.55 3.35
N ASP A 57 12.35 18.76 3.53
CA ASP A 57 10.95 19.09 3.28
C ASP A 57 10.07 18.42 4.35
N LYS A 58 9.35 19.23 5.14
CA LYS A 58 8.49 18.76 6.24
C LYS A 58 7.35 17.83 5.77
N VAL A 59 6.85 18.02 4.54
CA VAL A 59 5.80 17.15 3.97
C VAL A 59 6.38 15.80 3.61
N ILE A 60 7.61 15.73 3.12
CA ILE A 60 8.29 14.45 2.90
C ILE A 60 8.52 13.74 4.23
N GLU A 61 8.94 14.44 5.27
CA GLU A 61 9.14 13.87 6.62
C GLU A 61 7.80 13.36 7.22
N GLU A 62 6.69 14.08 7.01
CA GLU A 62 5.36 13.62 7.37
C GLU A 62 5.01 12.33 6.62
N TYR A 63 5.14 12.32 5.28
CA TYR A 63 4.81 11.13 4.48
C TYR A 63 5.73 9.94 4.76
N ALA A 64 6.97 10.17 5.15
CA ALA A 64 7.89 9.12 5.60
C ALA A 64 7.36 8.38 6.83
N CYS A 65 6.58 9.07 7.69
CA CYS A 65 5.93 8.48 8.87
C CYS A 65 4.62 7.75 8.55
N HIS A 66 4.03 7.91 7.35
CA HIS A 66 2.82 7.18 6.98
C HIS A 66 3.06 5.67 6.94
N SER A 67 2.01 4.90 7.23
CA SER A 67 2.06 3.42 7.23
C SER A 67 1.84 2.80 5.84
N THR A 68 1.96 3.59 4.79
CA THR A 68 1.73 3.20 3.40
C THR A 68 2.52 1.94 3.02
N GLY A 69 1.84 0.92 2.53
CA GLY A 69 2.47 -0.34 2.11
C GLY A 69 2.90 -1.25 3.26
N LEU A 70 2.77 -0.81 4.51
CA LEU A 70 2.97 -1.70 5.66
C LEU A 70 1.76 -2.61 5.84
N ALA A 71 2.01 -3.80 6.34
CA ALA A 71 0.98 -4.76 6.69
C ALA A 71 1.39 -5.60 7.91
N VAL A 72 0.40 -6.17 8.59
CA VAL A 72 0.60 -7.11 9.71
C VAL A 72 0.22 -8.51 9.27
N LEU A 73 1.14 -9.45 9.44
CA LEU A 73 0.95 -10.88 9.20
C LEU A 73 0.72 -11.60 10.52
N PHE A 74 -0.42 -12.30 10.63
CA PHE A 74 -0.76 -13.08 11.81
C PHE A 74 -1.68 -14.26 11.49
N ALA A 75 -1.82 -15.20 12.41
CA ALA A 75 -2.83 -16.24 12.35
C ALA A 75 -3.73 -16.21 13.58
N THR A 76 -4.98 -16.64 13.38
CA THR A 76 -5.98 -16.81 14.45
C THR A 76 -6.98 -17.92 14.09
N ASP A 77 -7.60 -18.52 15.11
CA ASP A 77 -8.74 -19.44 14.95
C ASP A 77 -10.09 -18.75 15.21
N SER A 78 -10.08 -17.50 15.65
CA SER A 78 -11.27 -16.73 16.03
C SER A 78 -12.31 -16.64 14.90
N PRO A 79 -13.62 -16.74 15.21
CA PRO A 79 -14.68 -16.48 14.26
C PRO A 79 -14.93 -14.98 14.00
N ILE A 80 -14.26 -14.09 14.76
CA ILE A 80 -14.37 -12.63 14.64
C ILE A 80 -13.00 -11.99 14.71
N ILE A 81 -12.76 -10.97 13.88
CA ILE A 81 -11.61 -10.09 13.98
C ILE A 81 -12.12 -8.65 14.11
N LYS A 82 -11.70 -8.00 15.20
CA LYS A 82 -11.88 -6.57 15.46
C LYS A 82 -10.53 -5.88 15.45
N ALA A 83 -10.52 -4.57 15.40
CA ALA A 83 -9.32 -3.78 15.64
C ALA A 83 -9.64 -2.54 16.46
N ARG A 84 -8.65 -2.10 17.26
CA ARG A 84 -8.51 -0.75 17.82
C ARG A 84 -7.24 -0.15 17.28
N TRP A 85 -7.31 1.06 16.73
CA TRP A 85 -6.12 1.71 16.20
C TRP A 85 -6.19 3.21 16.37
N GLN A 86 -5.01 3.81 16.46
CA GLN A 86 -4.86 5.25 16.57
C GLN A 86 -4.03 5.77 15.40
N THR A 87 -4.58 6.77 14.69
CA THR A 87 -3.91 7.48 13.62
C THR A 87 -3.46 8.87 14.08
N SER A 88 -2.82 9.66 13.19
CA SER A 88 -2.61 11.08 13.47
C SER A 88 -3.93 11.86 13.37
N GLN A 89 -3.90 13.14 13.81
CA GLN A 89 -5.04 14.04 13.71
C GLN A 89 -5.12 14.72 12.32
N LYS A 90 -4.69 14.05 11.27
CA LYS A 90 -4.74 14.57 9.90
C LYS A 90 -6.17 14.67 9.40
N ASN A 91 -6.48 15.78 8.72
CA ASN A 91 -7.77 15.96 8.05
C ASN A 91 -7.94 14.98 6.88
N ALA A 92 -9.20 14.77 6.46
CA ALA A 92 -9.50 13.99 5.27
C ALA A 92 -8.93 14.67 4.01
N GLU A 93 -8.39 13.86 3.11
CA GLU A 93 -7.98 14.30 1.78
C GLU A 93 -9.12 14.06 0.78
N GLU A 94 -9.29 14.96 -0.18
CA GLU A 94 -10.43 14.95 -1.11
C GLU A 94 -10.46 13.69 -2.00
N ASN A 95 -9.28 13.16 -2.34
CA ASN A 95 -9.13 12.04 -3.28
C ASN A 95 -8.95 10.69 -2.59
N PHE A 96 -9.24 10.61 -1.30
CA PHE A 96 -9.21 9.35 -0.55
C PHE A 96 -10.58 9.01 0.02
N THR A 97 -10.92 7.72 0.00
CA THR A 97 -11.92 7.23 0.93
C THR A 97 -11.35 7.29 2.36
N ALA A 98 -12.18 7.46 3.36
CA ALA A 98 -11.74 7.39 4.75
C ALA A 98 -11.06 6.04 5.07
N ILE A 99 -11.49 4.95 4.43
CA ILE A 99 -10.91 3.62 4.60
C ILE A 99 -9.49 3.57 4.03
N ALA A 100 -9.25 4.13 2.84
CA ALA A 100 -7.91 4.16 2.25
C ALA A 100 -6.96 5.04 3.06
N GLN A 101 -7.44 6.20 3.52
CA GLN A 101 -6.62 7.15 4.26
C GLN A 101 -6.23 6.65 5.65
N LYS A 102 -7.21 6.25 6.48
CA LYS A 102 -7.07 5.97 7.93
C LYS A 102 -7.49 4.56 8.34
N GLY A 103 -8.07 3.78 7.43
CA GLY A 103 -8.63 2.47 7.73
C GLY A 103 -7.65 1.32 7.55
N LEU A 104 -8.16 0.12 7.79
CA LEU A 104 -7.43 -1.14 7.68
C LEU A 104 -8.08 -2.01 6.62
N ASP A 105 -7.30 -2.88 5.94
CA ASP A 105 -7.78 -3.72 4.84
C ASP A 105 -7.28 -5.16 5.01
N LEU A 106 -8.19 -6.07 5.36
CA LEU A 106 -7.88 -7.45 5.73
C LEU A 106 -8.08 -8.39 4.55
N TYR A 107 -7.07 -9.21 4.31
CA TYR A 107 -7.10 -10.39 3.47
C TYR A 107 -6.85 -11.64 4.31
N ILE A 108 -7.55 -12.73 3.98
CA ILE A 108 -7.36 -14.04 4.60
C ILE A 108 -6.99 -15.03 3.50
N LYS A 109 -6.01 -15.90 3.79
CA LYS A 109 -5.55 -16.89 2.84
C LYS A 109 -6.58 -17.99 2.70
N LYS A 110 -7.01 -18.27 1.47
CA LYS A 110 -7.96 -19.33 1.10
C LYS A 110 -7.48 -20.01 -0.18
N ASP A 111 -7.34 -21.30 -0.15
CA ASP A 111 -6.90 -22.11 -1.30
C ASP A 111 -5.57 -21.65 -1.92
N GLY A 112 -4.67 -21.11 -1.09
CA GLY A 112 -3.37 -20.57 -1.49
C GLY A 112 -3.35 -19.07 -1.81
N GLU A 113 -4.52 -18.46 -2.05
CA GLU A 113 -4.67 -17.06 -2.48
C GLU A 113 -5.09 -16.14 -1.33
N TRP A 114 -4.66 -14.87 -1.37
CA TRP A 114 -5.09 -13.83 -0.46
C TRP A 114 -6.44 -13.24 -0.90
N VAL A 115 -7.50 -13.60 -0.21
CA VAL A 115 -8.87 -13.20 -0.51
C VAL A 115 -9.32 -12.09 0.43
N PHE A 116 -9.93 -11.04 -0.11
CA PHE A 116 -10.49 -9.95 0.67
C PHE A 116 -11.49 -10.46 1.71
N ALA A 117 -11.33 -10.05 2.98
CA ALA A 117 -12.16 -10.49 4.09
C ALA A 117 -12.98 -9.36 4.73
N GLY A 118 -12.44 -8.13 4.76
CA GLY A 118 -13.14 -7.01 5.36
C GLY A 118 -12.24 -5.79 5.59
N VAL A 119 -12.83 -4.73 6.11
CA VAL A 119 -12.13 -3.46 6.38
C VAL A 119 -12.37 -2.97 7.81
N GLY A 120 -11.33 -2.41 8.41
CA GLY A 120 -11.43 -1.56 9.59
C GLY A 120 -11.85 -0.16 9.16
N ARG A 121 -13.13 0.20 9.38
CA ARG A 121 -13.64 1.52 9.03
C ARG A 121 -13.26 2.54 10.11
N PRO A 122 -12.57 3.63 9.78
CA PRO A 122 -12.26 4.65 10.75
C PRO A 122 -13.56 5.33 11.26
N ASN A 123 -13.53 5.77 12.52
CA ASN A 123 -14.65 6.48 13.08
C ASN A 123 -14.61 7.95 12.63
N MET A 124 -15.49 8.32 11.72
CA MET A 124 -15.61 9.68 11.19
C MET A 124 -16.73 10.49 11.88
N SER A 125 -17.46 9.92 12.85
CA SER A 125 -18.60 10.58 13.51
C SER A 125 -18.20 11.79 14.34
N LYS A 126 -16.94 11.87 14.78
CA LYS A 126 -16.38 12.98 15.56
C LYS A 126 -15.56 13.97 14.72
N GLY A 127 -15.64 13.86 13.41
CA GLY A 127 -14.95 14.70 12.44
C GLY A 127 -13.77 14.02 11.74
N PRO A 128 -13.28 14.60 10.63
CA PRO A 128 -12.25 14.00 9.79
C PRO A 128 -10.88 13.89 10.45
N ALA A 129 -10.57 14.75 11.44
CA ALA A 129 -9.34 14.72 12.19
C ALA A 129 -9.37 13.79 13.42
N TYR A 130 -10.47 13.05 13.64
CA TYR A 130 -10.55 12.11 14.76
C TYR A 130 -9.58 10.95 14.56
N ASP A 131 -8.85 10.60 15.62
CA ASP A 131 -7.66 9.76 15.59
C ASP A 131 -7.83 8.39 16.26
N GLN A 132 -8.93 8.17 17.03
CA GLN A 132 -9.14 6.90 17.72
C GLN A 132 -10.28 6.11 17.08
N HIS A 133 -9.95 4.91 16.65
CA HIS A 133 -10.84 4.08 15.87
C HIS A 133 -11.01 2.70 16.49
N GLU A 134 -12.21 2.16 16.41
CA GLU A 134 -12.51 0.77 16.77
C GLU A 134 -13.59 0.23 15.84
N GLY A 135 -13.43 -1.01 15.40
CA GLY A 135 -14.44 -1.64 14.55
C GLY A 135 -14.27 -3.15 14.42
N THR A 136 -15.36 -3.79 14.00
CA THR A 136 -15.33 -5.17 13.54
C THR A 136 -14.91 -5.19 12.08
N ILE A 137 -13.85 -5.95 11.77
CA ILE A 137 -13.36 -6.12 10.39
C ILE A 137 -14.14 -7.25 9.72
N VAL A 138 -14.23 -8.40 10.37
CA VAL A 138 -14.97 -9.57 9.89
C VAL A 138 -15.55 -10.34 11.08
N LYS A 139 -16.68 -11.02 10.86
CA LYS A 139 -17.35 -11.84 11.88
C LYS A 139 -18.01 -13.06 11.26
N SER A 140 -18.36 -14.01 12.11
CA SER A 140 -19.06 -15.26 11.72
C SER A 140 -18.24 -16.11 10.74
N MET A 141 -16.92 -16.11 10.90
CA MET A 141 -16.03 -16.98 10.13
C MET A 141 -16.15 -18.43 10.60
N ALA A 142 -15.91 -19.36 9.68
CA ALA A 142 -15.84 -20.78 9.99
C ALA A 142 -14.72 -21.08 11.01
N PRO A 143 -14.87 -22.14 11.84
CA PRO A 143 -13.80 -22.60 12.72
C PRO A 143 -12.52 -22.95 11.96
N GLY A 144 -11.38 -22.92 12.68
CA GLY A 144 -10.07 -23.30 12.18
C GLY A 144 -9.12 -22.14 12.00
N ARG A 145 -7.84 -22.47 11.81
CA ARG A 145 -6.74 -21.51 11.61
C ARG A 145 -6.93 -20.69 10.34
N LYS A 146 -6.72 -19.39 10.44
CA LYS A 146 -6.76 -18.40 9.35
C LYS A 146 -5.46 -17.63 9.32
N GLU A 147 -4.78 -17.61 8.18
CA GLU A 147 -3.63 -16.74 7.95
C GLU A 147 -4.15 -15.40 7.43
N CYS A 148 -3.73 -14.33 8.06
CA CYS A 148 -4.24 -12.97 7.88
C CYS A 148 -3.13 -12.03 7.41
N LEU A 149 -3.45 -11.19 6.41
CA LEU A 149 -2.64 -10.08 5.91
C LEU A 149 -3.47 -8.81 6.07
N LEU A 150 -3.11 -7.96 7.01
CA LEU A 150 -3.83 -6.73 7.34
C LEU A 150 -3.01 -5.52 6.88
N TYR A 151 -3.40 -4.91 5.74
CA TYR A 151 -2.80 -3.66 5.27
C TYR A 151 -3.18 -2.47 6.15
N LEU A 152 -2.21 -1.59 6.36
CA LEU A 152 -2.30 -0.40 7.19
C LEU A 152 -2.67 0.85 6.36
N PRO A 153 -3.04 1.99 6.99
CA PRO A 153 -3.43 3.22 6.31
C PRO A 153 -2.45 3.66 5.22
N LEU A 154 -2.98 4.13 4.07
CA LEU A 154 -2.14 4.65 2.98
C LEU A 154 -1.66 6.07 3.24
N PHE A 155 -2.47 6.93 3.87
CA PHE A 155 -2.18 8.36 3.90
C PHE A 155 -2.29 8.96 5.30
N ASP A 156 -1.89 8.17 6.29
CA ASP A 156 -1.81 8.60 7.69
C ASP A 156 -0.74 7.79 8.43
N SER A 157 -0.22 8.37 9.51
CA SER A 157 0.62 7.67 10.46
C SER A 157 -0.23 6.82 11.39
N LEU A 158 0.24 5.63 11.72
CA LEU A 158 -0.38 4.75 12.70
C LEU A 158 0.46 4.73 13.98
N ASP A 159 -0.12 5.18 15.11
CA ASP A 159 0.58 5.23 16.38
C ASP A 159 0.45 3.92 17.16
N SER A 160 -0.72 3.28 17.07
CA SER A 160 -0.97 1.99 17.72
C SER A 160 -2.01 1.18 16.97
N LEU A 161 -1.90 -0.15 17.08
CA LEU A 161 -2.86 -1.11 16.52
C LEU A 161 -2.97 -2.32 17.43
N PHE A 162 -4.21 -2.69 17.76
CA PHE A 162 -4.55 -3.89 18.52
C PHE A 162 -5.54 -4.74 17.72
N ILE A 163 -5.25 -6.03 17.61
CA ILE A 163 -6.11 -7.03 17.00
C ILE A 163 -6.99 -7.65 18.06
N GLY A 164 -8.30 -7.53 17.92
CA GLY A 164 -9.30 -8.10 18.82
C GLY A 164 -9.89 -9.40 18.28
N VAL A 165 -9.87 -10.43 19.09
CA VAL A 165 -10.44 -11.75 18.80
C VAL A 165 -11.34 -12.22 19.94
N GLU A 166 -12.16 -13.24 19.70
CA GLU A 166 -12.97 -13.86 20.74
C GLU A 166 -12.09 -14.38 21.88
N GLU A 167 -12.53 -14.20 23.13
CA GLU A 167 -11.81 -14.71 24.31
C GLU A 167 -11.63 -16.23 24.17
N GLY A 168 -10.42 -16.70 24.45
CA GLY A 168 -10.00 -18.09 24.25
C GLY A 168 -9.42 -18.40 22.87
N SER A 169 -9.58 -17.50 21.88
CA SER A 169 -8.86 -17.62 20.60
C SER A 169 -7.44 -17.08 20.70
N TYR A 170 -6.55 -17.60 19.85
CA TYR A 170 -5.17 -17.14 19.79
C TYR A 170 -4.96 -16.07 18.69
N VAL A 171 -3.91 -15.29 18.82
CA VAL A 171 -3.28 -14.47 17.78
C VAL A 171 -1.79 -14.73 17.83
N GLU A 172 -1.20 -15.16 16.73
CA GLU A 172 0.23 -15.47 16.65
C GLU A 172 0.85 -14.89 15.38
N PRO A 173 2.11 -14.46 15.38
CA PRO A 173 2.79 -14.03 14.16
C PRO A 173 2.97 -15.21 13.20
N ILE A 174 2.93 -14.93 11.89
CA ILE A 174 3.34 -15.88 10.85
C ILE A 174 4.51 -15.33 10.07
N GLU A 175 5.31 -16.22 9.48
CA GLU A 175 6.42 -15.84 8.63
C GLU A 175 5.94 -15.08 7.38
N ASN A 176 6.80 -14.21 6.85
CA ASN A 176 6.53 -13.51 5.61
C ASN A 176 6.56 -14.49 4.42
N PRO A 177 5.42 -14.74 3.74
CA PRO A 177 5.37 -15.67 2.62
C PRO A 177 5.87 -15.06 1.31
N PHE A 178 6.06 -13.73 1.26
CA PHE A 178 6.48 -13.02 0.06
C PHE A 178 7.98 -13.13 -0.14
N LYS A 179 8.37 -13.29 -1.40
CA LYS A 179 9.77 -13.43 -1.81
C LYS A 179 10.20 -12.23 -2.63
N TYR A 180 11.52 -12.10 -2.85
CA TYR A 180 12.11 -11.03 -3.65
C TYR A 180 11.71 -9.63 -3.18
N ARG A 181 12.69 -8.85 -2.86
CA ARG A 181 12.57 -7.50 -2.30
C ARG A 181 12.42 -6.47 -3.42
N ILE A 182 11.19 -6.06 -3.72
CA ILE A 182 10.86 -5.14 -4.80
C ILE A 182 10.54 -3.77 -4.24
N VAL A 183 11.35 -2.80 -4.56
CA VAL A 183 11.15 -1.40 -4.14
C VAL A 183 10.31 -0.68 -5.20
N VAL A 184 9.18 -0.11 -4.81
CA VAL A 184 8.30 0.69 -5.66
C VAL A 184 8.36 2.13 -5.19
N LYS A 185 9.14 2.97 -5.87
CA LYS A 185 9.34 4.38 -5.54
C LYS A 185 8.58 5.27 -6.51
N GLY A 186 7.82 6.25 -5.99
CA GLY A 186 7.09 7.11 -6.89
C GLY A 186 6.26 8.20 -6.24
N SER A 187 5.29 8.67 -7.01
CA SER A 187 4.43 9.82 -6.76
C SER A 187 3.22 9.50 -5.87
N SER A 188 2.15 10.29 -6.02
CA SER A 188 0.82 10.04 -5.45
C SER A 188 0.19 8.73 -5.96
N VAL A 189 0.48 8.36 -7.20
CA VAL A 189 0.00 7.10 -7.80
C VAL A 189 0.59 5.91 -7.06
N THR A 190 1.90 5.92 -6.80
CA THR A 190 2.57 4.92 -5.98
C THR A 190 2.10 4.96 -4.52
N HIS A 191 1.89 6.15 -3.95
CA HIS A 191 1.36 6.32 -2.59
C HIS A 191 -0.02 5.66 -2.44
N GLY A 192 -0.79 5.54 -3.53
CA GLY A 192 -2.10 4.89 -3.58
C GLY A 192 -3.26 5.87 -3.55
N LEU A 193 -3.04 7.13 -4.00
CA LEU A 193 -4.11 8.13 -4.10
C LEU A 193 -5.24 7.58 -4.98
N ALA A 194 -6.49 7.80 -4.56
CA ALA A 194 -7.72 7.33 -5.15
C ALA A 194 -7.99 5.80 -5.12
N ALA A 195 -7.12 5.00 -4.49
CA ALA A 195 -7.47 3.63 -4.13
C ALA A 195 -8.67 3.62 -3.15
N SER A 196 -9.56 2.64 -3.27
CA SER A 196 -10.73 2.54 -2.37
C SER A 196 -10.36 2.12 -0.95
N ARG A 197 -9.25 1.38 -0.75
CA ARG A 197 -8.74 0.86 0.52
C ARG A 197 -7.25 0.48 0.39
N PRO A 198 -6.52 0.29 1.49
CA PRO A 198 -5.06 0.13 1.47
C PRO A 198 -4.51 -0.94 0.53
N GLY A 199 -5.05 -2.15 0.54
CA GLY A 199 -4.59 -3.25 -0.29
C GLY A 199 -4.95 -3.14 -1.78
N MET A 200 -5.59 -2.03 -2.21
CA MET A 200 -5.94 -1.75 -3.61
C MET A 200 -4.94 -0.84 -4.32
N SER A 201 -3.97 -0.23 -3.63
CA SER A 201 -2.86 0.45 -4.30
C SER A 201 -2.14 -0.52 -5.25
N TYR A 202 -1.65 -0.03 -6.41
CA TYR A 202 -1.04 -0.93 -7.39
C TYR A 202 0.19 -1.66 -6.84
N ALA A 203 0.99 -1.02 -5.99
CA ALA A 203 2.16 -1.65 -5.39
C ALA A 203 1.78 -2.82 -4.46
N ALA A 204 0.72 -2.65 -3.63
CA ALA A 204 0.21 -3.72 -2.77
C ALA A 204 -0.37 -4.88 -3.59
N ARG A 205 -1.15 -4.59 -4.65
CA ARG A 205 -1.70 -5.60 -5.56
C ARG A 205 -0.60 -6.32 -6.31
N PHE A 206 0.36 -5.60 -6.89
CA PHE A 206 1.48 -6.21 -7.63
C PHE A 206 2.24 -7.19 -6.76
N GLY A 207 2.57 -6.82 -5.52
CA GLY A 207 3.26 -7.71 -4.58
C GLY A 207 2.41 -8.92 -4.20
N ARG A 208 1.19 -8.70 -3.71
CA ARG A 208 0.30 -9.76 -3.24
C ARG A 208 -0.05 -10.77 -4.34
N ASP A 209 -0.40 -10.28 -5.53
CA ASP A 209 -0.90 -11.11 -6.62
C ASP A 209 0.22 -11.91 -7.31
N ASN A 210 1.49 -11.50 -7.14
CA ASN A 210 2.67 -12.20 -7.70
C ASN A 210 3.58 -12.83 -6.62
N GLY A 211 3.25 -12.74 -5.35
CA GLY A 211 4.05 -13.30 -4.26
C GLY A 211 5.35 -12.54 -3.96
N PHE A 212 5.45 -11.26 -4.33
CA PHE A 212 6.63 -10.43 -4.10
C PHE A 212 6.55 -9.62 -2.80
N TYR A 213 7.69 -9.47 -2.13
CA TYR A 213 7.83 -8.59 -0.98
C TYR A 213 8.06 -7.15 -1.47
N THR A 214 6.97 -6.39 -1.58
CA THR A 214 7.00 -5.01 -2.08
C THR A 214 7.14 -4.00 -0.96
N PHE A 215 7.93 -2.94 -1.22
CA PHE A 215 8.10 -1.77 -0.36
C PHE A 215 7.52 -0.55 -1.07
N ASN A 216 6.42 0.00 -0.57
CA ASN A 216 5.80 1.18 -1.15
C ASN A 216 6.47 2.45 -0.64
N LEU A 217 7.24 3.10 -1.49
CA LEU A 217 7.90 4.39 -1.26
C LEU A 217 7.28 5.50 -2.14
N GLY A 218 5.95 5.56 -2.16
CA GLY A 218 5.19 6.64 -2.78
C GLY A 218 5.17 7.90 -1.92
N PHE A 219 5.35 9.08 -2.55
CA PHE A 219 5.39 10.40 -1.92
C PHE A 219 4.59 11.39 -2.77
N SER A 220 3.31 11.58 -2.43
CA SER A 220 2.36 12.40 -3.17
C SER A 220 2.88 13.82 -3.40
N GLY A 221 3.02 14.25 -4.68
CA GLY A 221 3.50 15.58 -5.05
C GLY A 221 4.98 15.86 -4.74
N LYS A 222 5.70 14.91 -4.13
CA LYS A 222 7.04 15.14 -3.55
C LYS A 222 8.15 14.23 -4.13
N SER A 223 7.84 13.35 -5.06
CA SER A 223 8.81 12.47 -5.71
C SER A 223 9.43 13.15 -6.93
N LYS A 224 10.57 13.84 -6.78
CA LYS A 224 11.17 14.72 -7.81
C LYS A 224 12.64 14.40 -8.11
N LEU A 225 13.09 13.16 -7.99
CA LEU A 225 14.49 12.73 -8.21
C LEU A 225 15.50 13.31 -7.20
N GLN A 226 15.05 13.62 -5.97
CA GLN A 226 15.91 14.20 -4.94
C GLN A 226 17.05 13.23 -4.53
N LYS A 227 18.24 13.78 -4.28
CA LYS A 227 19.43 13.02 -3.85
C LYS A 227 19.22 12.28 -2.53
N GLU A 228 18.45 12.86 -1.62
CA GLU A 228 18.11 12.24 -0.34
C GLU A 228 17.31 10.92 -0.52
N PHE A 229 16.41 10.88 -1.51
CA PHE A 229 15.75 9.63 -1.87
C PHE A 229 16.70 8.64 -2.54
N ALA A 230 17.56 9.11 -3.46
CA ALA A 230 18.54 8.23 -4.09
C ALA A 230 19.46 7.59 -3.04
N GLN A 231 19.90 8.36 -2.03
CA GLN A 231 20.73 7.85 -0.94
C GLN A 231 19.98 6.81 -0.10
N TYR A 232 18.72 7.11 0.30
CA TYR A 232 17.90 6.13 1.01
C TYR A 232 17.71 4.82 0.22
N LEU A 233 17.49 4.92 -1.10
CA LEU A 233 17.34 3.75 -1.98
C LEU A 233 18.64 2.97 -2.11
N ALA A 234 19.78 3.65 -2.15
CA ALA A 234 21.11 3.05 -2.20
C ALA A 234 21.43 2.24 -0.93
N ASP A 235 20.93 2.70 0.23
CA ASP A 235 21.16 2.07 1.54
C ASP A 235 20.23 0.85 1.80
N ILE A 236 19.26 0.55 0.93
CA ILE A 236 18.40 -0.62 1.08
C ILE A 236 19.19 -1.87 0.68
N GLU A 237 19.39 -2.78 1.63
CA GLU A 237 20.09 -4.04 1.40
C GLU A 237 19.22 -5.09 0.69
N ASP A 238 19.83 -6.02 -0.03
CA ASP A 238 19.21 -7.21 -0.64
C ASP A 238 18.01 -6.89 -1.56
N VAL A 239 18.09 -5.79 -2.32
CA VAL A 239 17.05 -5.43 -3.29
C VAL A 239 17.19 -6.28 -4.55
N ASP A 240 16.09 -6.92 -4.97
CA ASP A 240 16.04 -7.69 -6.21
C ASP A 240 15.67 -6.82 -7.43
N ALA A 241 14.84 -5.78 -7.23
CA ALA A 241 14.46 -4.84 -8.30
C ALA A 241 13.91 -3.52 -7.76
N PHE A 242 14.09 -2.46 -8.55
CA PHE A 242 13.41 -1.17 -8.36
C PHE A 242 12.42 -0.92 -9.48
N ILE A 243 11.22 -0.43 -9.13
CA ILE A 243 10.18 0.07 -10.02
C ILE A 243 9.96 1.55 -9.68
N PHE A 244 10.08 2.41 -10.70
CA PHE A 244 10.00 3.86 -10.52
C PHE A 244 8.81 4.46 -11.29
N ASP A 245 7.87 5.07 -10.56
CA ASP A 245 6.95 6.11 -11.02
C ASP A 245 7.58 7.48 -10.68
N ALA A 246 8.67 7.82 -11.37
CA ALA A 246 9.56 8.91 -10.96
C ALA A 246 9.24 10.26 -11.61
N PHE A 247 8.43 10.29 -12.69
CA PHE A 247 8.30 11.45 -13.56
C PHE A 247 6.98 12.21 -13.39
N SER A 248 6.12 11.78 -12.49
CA SER A 248 4.82 12.44 -12.24
C SER A 248 4.96 13.83 -11.60
N ASN A 249 5.97 14.07 -10.77
CA ASN A 249 6.10 15.30 -9.99
C ASN A 249 7.22 16.26 -10.43
N PRO A 250 8.35 15.84 -11.05
CA PRO A 250 9.36 16.77 -11.51
C PRO A 250 8.89 17.51 -12.78
N SER A 251 9.45 18.69 -13.08
CA SER A 251 9.35 19.33 -14.38
C SER A 251 10.37 18.72 -15.34
N ALA A 252 10.30 19.07 -16.64
CA ALA A 252 11.28 18.65 -17.65
C ALA A 252 12.70 19.08 -17.28
N GLU A 253 12.86 20.30 -16.77
CA GLU A 253 14.16 20.85 -16.33
C GLU A 253 14.75 20.01 -15.19
N ILE A 254 13.96 19.71 -14.16
CA ILE A 254 14.41 18.85 -13.04
C ILE A 254 14.80 17.46 -13.54
N ILE A 255 14.08 16.91 -14.52
CA ILE A 255 14.41 15.61 -15.09
C ILE A 255 15.78 15.65 -15.75
N HIS A 256 16.05 16.65 -16.60
CA HIS A 256 17.36 16.82 -17.24
C HIS A 256 18.50 17.10 -16.24
N GLU A 257 18.23 17.86 -15.18
CA GLU A 257 19.26 18.22 -14.21
C GLU A 257 19.61 17.09 -13.23
N ASP A 258 18.61 16.30 -12.78
CA ASP A 258 18.76 15.43 -11.62
C ASP A 258 18.79 13.93 -11.96
N PHE A 259 18.29 13.49 -13.15
CA PHE A 259 18.11 12.08 -13.46
C PHE A 259 19.40 11.27 -13.38
N ASP A 260 20.46 11.71 -14.04
CA ASP A 260 21.74 10.98 -14.03
C ASP A 260 22.33 10.91 -12.60
N THR A 261 22.30 12.01 -11.86
CA THR A 261 22.78 12.01 -10.47
C THR A 261 21.97 11.05 -9.58
N PHE A 262 20.64 11.01 -9.76
CA PHE A 262 19.77 10.10 -9.03
C PHE A 262 20.12 8.64 -9.33
N VAL A 263 20.32 8.30 -10.60
CA VAL A 263 20.71 6.95 -11.04
C VAL A 263 22.10 6.59 -10.54
N ASP A 264 23.08 7.49 -10.65
CA ASP A 264 24.48 7.24 -10.26
C ASP A 264 24.61 6.90 -8.77
N ILE A 265 23.87 7.62 -7.90
CA ILE A 265 23.87 7.32 -6.46
C ILE A 265 23.34 5.90 -6.21
N ILE A 266 22.26 5.51 -6.85
CA ILE A 266 21.71 4.15 -6.70
C ILE A 266 22.68 3.11 -7.26
N ARG A 267 23.25 3.35 -8.43
CA ARG A 267 24.19 2.42 -9.10
C ARG A 267 25.47 2.21 -8.33
N ALA A 268 25.96 3.21 -7.60
CA ALA A 268 27.14 3.07 -6.75
C ALA A 268 26.98 1.95 -5.69
N ALA A 269 25.78 1.74 -5.20
CA ALA A 269 25.46 0.70 -4.21
C ALA A 269 24.84 -0.56 -4.86
N GLN A 270 24.09 -0.40 -5.95
CA GLN A 270 23.28 -1.44 -6.60
C GLN A 270 23.68 -1.58 -8.09
N PRO A 271 24.89 -2.09 -8.41
CA PRO A 271 25.45 -2.02 -9.77
C PRO A 271 24.66 -2.83 -10.81
N ASP A 272 24.09 -3.97 -10.44
CA ASP A 272 23.46 -4.93 -11.35
C ASP A 272 21.94 -5.09 -11.16
N VAL A 273 21.34 -4.43 -10.15
CA VAL A 273 19.91 -4.53 -9.87
C VAL A 273 19.10 -3.85 -10.99
N PRO A 274 18.02 -4.48 -11.51
CA PRO A 274 17.21 -3.84 -12.55
C PRO A 274 16.48 -2.60 -12.00
N LEU A 275 16.67 -1.48 -12.70
CA LEU A 275 15.93 -0.23 -12.49
C LEU A 275 14.89 -0.09 -13.59
N ILE A 276 13.62 -0.18 -13.25
CA ILE A 276 12.50 -0.15 -14.20
C ILE A 276 11.78 1.17 -14.05
N PHE A 277 11.97 2.08 -14.99
CA PHE A 277 11.31 3.37 -15.03
C PHE A 277 10.03 3.30 -15.84
N MET A 278 8.92 3.65 -15.23
CA MET A 278 7.62 3.80 -15.88
C MET A 278 7.45 5.24 -16.32
N GLN A 279 6.95 5.45 -17.53
CA GLN A 279 6.48 6.77 -17.95
C GLN A 279 5.28 7.18 -17.12
N THR A 280 5.09 8.48 -16.91
CA THR A 280 3.86 9.01 -16.31
C THR A 280 2.66 8.63 -17.18
N GLU A 281 1.62 8.11 -16.56
CA GLU A 281 0.35 7.82 -17.21
C GLU A 281 -0.23 9.05 -17.92
N ARG A 282 -0.97 8.85 -19.01
CA ARG A 282 -1.65 9.95 -19.68
C ARG A 282 -2.84 10.41 -18.83
N ARG A 283 -2.68 11.56 -18.20
CA ARG A 283 -3.72 12.15 -17.34
C ARG A 283 -4.89 12.67 -18.13
N GLU A 284 -6.11 12.31 -17.75
CA GLU A 284 -7.36 12.77 -18.37
C GLU A 284 -7.53 14.30 -18.25
N SER A 285 -6.98 14.91 -17.22
CA SER A 285 -6.97 16.37 -17.06
C SER A 285 -6.28 17.14 -18.18
N ARG A 286 -5.55 16.45 -19.09
CA ARG A 286 -4.96 17.03 -20.32
C ARG A 286 -5.95 17.18 -21.49
N ASN A 287 -7.08 16.47 -21.47
CA ASN A 287 -7.95 16.32 -22.64
C ASN A 287 -8.46 17.66 -23.21
N PHE A 288 -8.68 18.67 -22.36
CA PHE A 288 -9.18 19.99 -22.76
C PHE A 288 -8.32 21.14 -22.25
N ASP A 289 -7.23 20.87 -21.53
CA ASP A 289 -6.29 21.85 -21.00
C ASP A 289 -5.01 21.84 -21.85
N THR A 290 -4.92 22.72 -22.82
CA THR A 290 -3.78 22.80 -23.75
C THR A 290 -2.48 23.15 -23.08
N TRP A 291 -2.52 23.96 -22.01
CA TRP A 291 -1.30 24.27 -21.22
C TRP A 291 -0.79 23.01 -20.51
N ARG A 292 -1.70 22.27 -19.91
CA ARG A 292 -1.36 21.01 -19.21
C ARG A 292 -0.87 19.96 -20.21
N GLU A 293 -1.49 19.85 -21.37
CA GLU A 293 -1.04 18.97 -22.46
C GLU A 293 0.41 19.27 -22.84
N ASP A 294 0.74 20.54 -23.12
CA ASP A 294 2.12 20.99 -23.44
C ASP A 294 3.11 20.70 -22.32
N PHE A 295 2.74 21.00 -21.07
CA PHE A 295 3.58 20.79 -19.90
C PHE A 295 3.90 19.29 -19.69
N GLU A 296 2.87 18.43 -19.72
CA GLU A 296 3.05 17.00 -19.51
C GLU A 296 3.78 16.35 -20.71
N ALA A 297 3.51 16.79 -21.94
CA ALA A 297 4.22 16.29 -23.12
C ALA A 297 5.74 16.59 -23.06
N LYS A 298 6.12 17.81 -22.67
CA LYS A 298 7.54 18.17 -22.49
C LYS A 298 8.21 17.32 -21.41
N LYS A 299 7.52 17.11 -20.30
CA LYS A 299 8.01 16.28 -19.19
C LYS A 299 8.17 14.82 -19.61
N GLN A 300 7.20 14.27 -20.34
CA GLN A 300 7.29 12.90 -20.86
C GLN A 300 8.43 12.75 -21.87
N ALA A 301 8.64 13.74 -22.75
CA ALA A 301 9.74 13.74 -23.70
C ALA A 301 11.10 13.77 -23.00
N ALA A 302 11.27 14.64 -21.98
CA ALA A 302 12.50 14.71 -21.19
C ALA A 302 12.80 13.39 -20.47
N ALA A 303 11.78 12.76 -19.86
CA ALA A 303 11.94 11.47 -19.20
C ALA A 303 12.38 10.37 -20.18
N GLU A 304 11.76 10.29 -21.35
CA GLU A 304 12.11 9.31 -22.37
C GLU A 304 13.52 9.55 -22.92
N GLU A 305 13.90 10.79 -23.17
CA GLU A 305 15.24 11.17 -23.64
C GLU A 305 16.32 10.71 -22.66
N GLU A 306 16.23 11.11 -21.39
CA GLU A 306 17.22 10.77 -20.37
C GLU A 306 17.34 9.25 -20.15
N ILE A 307 16.21 8.56 -20.04
CA ILE A 307 16.24 7.11 -19.85
C ILE A 307 16.86 6.41 -21.05
N ARG A 308 16.47 6.78 -22.28
CA ARG A 308 17.01 6.13 -23.50
C ARG A 308 18.49 6.42 -23.70
N GLU A 309 18.97 7.61 -23.33
CA GLU A 309 20.40 7.92 -23.34
C GLU A 309 21.14 7.02 -22.33
N ARG A 310 20.63 6.94 -21.11
CA ARG A 310 21.24 6.11 -20.06
C ARG A 310 21.23 4.62 -20.40
N MET A 311 20.20 4.11 -21.05
CA MET A 311 20.10 2.71 -21.51
C MET A 311 21.21 2.33 -22.51
N LYS A 312 21.89 3.29 -23.17
CA LYS A 312 23.01 2.98 -24.07
C LYS A 312 24.25 2.50 -23.31
N THR A 313 24.40 2.94 -22.06
CA THR A 313 25.57 2.63 -21.21
C THR A 313 25.23 1.71 -20.04
N ASP A 314 23.96 1.63 -19.62
CA ASP A 314 23.49 0.81 -18.51
C ASP A 314 22.44 -0.23 -18.98
N LYS A 315 22.89 -1.48 -19.12
CA LYS A 315 22.05 -2.61 -19.60
C LYS A 315 20.99 -3.09 -18.57
N HIS A 316 21.04 -2.59 -17.35
CA HIS A 316 20.11 -2.92 -16.25
C HIS A 316 19.05 -1.85 -16.03
N ILE A 317 18.95 -0.85 -16.90
CA ILE A 317 17.86 0.10 -16.96
C ILE A 317 16.83 -0.30 -18.00
N TYR A 318 15.56 -0.18 -17.65
CA TYR A 318 14.41 -0.50 -18.49
C TYR A 318 13.41 0.63 -18.47
N PHE A 319 12.78 0.90 -19.61
CA PHE A 319 11.73 1.90 -19.77
C PHE A 319 10.41 1.24 -20.17
N LEU A 320 9.34 1.60 -19.47
CA LEU A 320 7.97 1.19 -19.77
C LEU A 320 7.17 2.42 -20.22
N PRO A 321 6.84 2.56 -21.52
CA PRO A 321 5.94 3.61 -21.98
C PRO A 321 4.54 3.43 -21.40
N SER A 322 3.75 4.53 -21.33
CA SER A 322 2.48 4.59 -20.59
C SER A 322 1.24 4.66 -21.50
N ASP A 323 1.37 4.39 -22.79
CA ASP A 323 0.30 4.59 -23.78
C ASP A 323 -0.99 3.82 -23.46
N ASP A 324 -0.88 2.72 -22.73
CA ASP A 324 -1.96 1.79 -22.40
C ASP A 324 -2.25 1.67 -20.88
N PHE A 325 -1.75 2.61 -20.03
CA PHE A 325 -1.86 2.44 -18.57
C PHE A 325 -3.26 2.63 -17.99
N LEU A 326 -4.11 3.43 -18.62
CA LEU A 326 -5.41 3.79 -18.07
C LEU A 326 -6.60 3.38 -18.95
N GLY A 327 -6.36 2.67 -20.05
CA GLY A 327 -7.40 2.35 -21.05
C GLY A 327 -7.86 3.58 -21.84
N ASP A 328 -8.80 3.37 -22.76
CA ASP A 328 -9.30 4.40 -23.69
C ASP A 328 -10.71 4.89 -23.34
N GLU A 329 -11.34 4.37 -22.28
CA GLU A 329 -12.73 4.65 -21.96
C GLU A 329 -12.93 5.94 -21.15
N HIS A 330 -11.86 6.62 -20.72
CA HIS A 330 -11.90 7.87 -19.93
C HIS A 330 -12.61 7.76 -18.56
N ILE A 331 -12.55 6.59 -17.91
CA ILE A 331 -13.24 6.28 -16.64
C ILE A 331 -12.31 5.81 -15.53
N ALA A 332 -11.02 5.82 -15.78
CA ALA A 332 -10.03 5.16 -14.91
C ALA A 332 -9.53 6.04 -13.75
N THR A 333 -9.85 7.34 -13.74
CA THR A 333 -9.35 8.29 -12.73
C THR A 333 -10.47 8.90 -11.90
N SER A 334 -10.15 9.36 -10.68
CA SER A 334 -11.10 10.06 -9.80
C SER A 334 -11.20 11.57 -10.07
N ASP A 335 -10.12 12.18 -10.57
CA ASP A 335 -9.96 13.64 -10.70
C ASP A 335 -9.23 14.03 -12.00
N GLY A 336 -9.14 13.13 -12.95
CA GLY A 336 -8.41 13.31 -14.19
C GLY A 336 -6.90 13.07 -14.09
N SER A 337 -6.39 12.70 -12.90
CA SER A 337 -4.97 12.45 -12.66
C SER A 337 -4.68 11.17 -11.89
N HIS A 338 -5.51 10.82 -10.90
CA HIS A 338 -5.24 9.71 -9.99
C HIS A 338 -6.09 8.49 -10.31
N PRO A 339 -5.45 7.34 -10.61
CA PRO A 339 -6.14 6.11 -10.94
C PRO A 339 -7.01 5.61 -9.78
N THR A 340 -8.26 5.25 -10.06
CA THR A 340 -9.13 4.49 -9.17
C THR A 340 -8.72 3.01 -9.14
N ASP A 341 -9.45 2.16 -8.39
CA ASP A 341 -9.23 0.70 -8.42
C ASP A 341 -9.30 0.13 -9.86
N LEU A 342 -10.18 0.70 -10.70
CA LEU A 342 -10.25 0.34 -12.12
C LEU A 342 -9.00 0.78 -12.87
N GLY A 343 -8.55 2.03 -12.66
CA GLY A 343 -7.33 2.55 -13.28
C GLY A 343 -6.10 1.76 -12.86
N PHE A 344 -5.98 1.39 -11.58
CA PHE A 344 -4.92 0.50 -11.11
C PHE A 344 -5.03 -0.92 -11.71
N THR A 345 -6.23 -1.39 -12.05
CA THR A 345 -6.40 -2.66 -12.76
C THR A 345 -5.83 -2.57 -14.16
N TYR A 346 -6.23 -1.56 -14.94
CA TYR A 346 -5.68 -1.35 -16.29
C TYR A 346 -4.16 -1.17 -16.27
N MET A 347 -3.66 -0.34 -15.34
CA MET A 347 -2.22 -0.15 -15.15
C MET A 347 -1.50 -1.47 -14.89
N LEU A 348 -1.99 -2.30 -13.96
CA LEU A 348 -1.38 -3.58 -13.65
C LEU A 348 -1.46 -4.59 -14.81
N GLU A 349 -2.56 -4.63 -15.55
CA GLU A 349 -2.70 -5.46 -16.76
C GLU A 349 -1.66 -5.08 -17.82
N SER A 350 -1.36 -3.78 -17.96
CA SER A 350 -0.32 -3.30 -18.88
C SER A 350 1.10 -3.57 -18.37
N ILE A 351 1.42 -3.16 -17.11
CA ILE A 351 2.81 -3.17 -16.65
C ILE A 351 3.28 -4.55 -16.16
N SER A 352 2.41 -5.35 -15.50
CA SER A 352 2.85 -6.59 -14.84
C SER A 352 3.48 -7.59 -15.83
N PRO A 353 2.91 -7.87 -17.01
CA PRO A 353 3.57 -8.78 -17.96
C PRO A 353 4.94 -8.29 -18.42
N LYS A 354 5.09 -6.98 -18.60
CA LYS A 354 6.33 -6.32 -19.02
C LYS A 354 7.40 -6.44 -17.92
N ILE A 355 7.04 -6.10 -16.67
CA ILE A 355 7.92 -6.21 -15.49
C ILE A 355 8.32 -7.66 -15.23
N LEU A 356 7.39 -8.59 -15.22
CA LEU A 356 7.67 -10.01 -15.01
C LEU A 356 8.58 -10.60 -16.10
N LYS A 357 8.50 -10.10 -17.32
CA LYS A 357 9.45 -10.47 -18.40
C LYS A 357 10.87 -9.97 -18.09
N ILE A 358 11.00 -8.78 -17.51
CA ILE A 358 12.30 -8.25 -17.08
C ILE A 358 12.80 -9.07 -15.89
N PHE A 359 11.97 -9.29 -14.88
CA PHE A 359 12.31 -10.03 -13.67
C PHE A 359 12.88 -11.42 -13.94
N ARG A 360 12.30 -12.15 -14.91
CA ARG A 360 12.82 -13.48 -15.32
C ARG A 360 14.27 -13.46 -15.80
N LYS A 361 14.79 -12.33 -16.34
CA LYS A 361 16.20 -12.20 -16.74
C LYS A 361 17.15 -12.19 -15.54
N TYR A 362 16.62 -11.84 -14.36
CA TYR A 362 17.35 -11.75 -13.08
C TYR A 362 17.03 -12.91 -12.12
N GLY A 363 16.28 -13.92 -12.57
CA GLY A 363 15.92 -15.07 -11.75
C GLY A 363 14.78 -14.79 -10.76
N ILE A 364 14.15 -13.62 -10.80
CA ILE A 364 12.99 -13.25 -10.00
C ILE A 364 11.74 -13.94 -10.60
N ARG A 365 11.05 -14.78 -9.79
CA ARG A 365 9.95 -15.64 -10.24
C ARG A 365 8.81 -15.70 -9.24
#